data_c5643aeb52761d8ca979618de08e5405
#
_entry.id   c5643aeb52761d8ca979618de08e5405
#
_cell.length_a   1.000
_cell.length_b   1.000
_cell.length_c   1.000
_cell.angle_alpha   90.00
_cell.angle_beta   90.00
_cell.angle_gamma   90.00
#
_symmetry.space_group_name_H-M   'P 1'
#
loop_
_entity.id
_entity.type
_entity.pdbx_description
1 polymer ?
#
loop_
_entity_poly.entity_id
_entity_poly.type
_entity_poly.pdbx_seq_one_letter_code
_entity_poly.pdbx_strand_id
1 'polypeptide(L)'
;MNELQLNVSQSEIAAFCQKWLIEEFAVFGSAIRSDFNPSSDIDILVTFKPEAKWTLFDHVDMQDELRLLFGRDVDLVSRKGIERSQNHIRRREIIDSARVMYAAP
;
A
#
# COMPACT_ATOMS: atom_id res chain seq x y z
N MET A 1 -15.28 -5.68 13.08
CA MET A 1 -15.62 -4.49 12.38
C MET A 1 -14.43 -3.82 11.75
N ASN A 2 -14.55 -3.50 10.54
CA ASN A 2 -13.45 -2.94 9.79
C ASN A 2 -13.60 -1.42 9.65
N GLU A 3 -12.63 -0.68 10.14
CA GLU A 3 -12.64 0.77 10.04
C GLU A 3 -12.29 1.24 8.65
N LEU A 4 -11.61 0.42 7.89
CA LEU A 4 -11.25 0.72 6.52
C LEU A 4 -12.38 0.29 5.62
N GLN A 5 -12.88 1.20 4.81
CA GLN A 5 -14.01 0.92 3.94
C GLN A 5 -13.54 0.41 2.60
N LEU A 6 -12.78 -0.69 2.64
CA LEU A 6 -12.21 -1.31 1.45
C LEU A 6 -12.88 -2.64 1.19
N ASN A 7 -13.21 -2.89 -0.08
CA ASN A 7 -13.90 -4.10 -0.49
C ASN A 7 -12.95 -5.16 -1.03
N VAL A 8 -11.86 -5.38 -0.29
CA VAL A 8 -10.84 -6.36 -0.71
C VAL A 8 -10.62 -7.32 0.45
N SER A 9 -10.67 -8.62 0.15
CA SER A 9 -10.50 -9.63 1.18
C SER A 9 -9.05 -9.74 1.60
N GLN A 10 -8.84 -10.24 2.82
CA GLN A 10 -7.51 -10.46 3.34
C GLN A 10 -6.75 -11.47 2.49
N SER A 11 -7.44 -12.48 1.95
CA SER A 11 -6.78 -13.48 1.12
C SER A 11 -6.32 -12.89 -0.22
N GLU A 12 -7.05 -11.95 -0.76
CA GLU A 12 -6.63 -11.27 -1.99
C GLU A 12 -5.38 -10.43 -1.76
N ILE A 13 -5.33 -9.74 -0.63
CA ILE A 13 -4.15 -8.95 -0.28
C ILE A 13 -2.94 -9.88 -0.06
N ALA A 14 -3.15 -10.98 0.64
CA ALA A 14 -2.08 -11.94 0.89
C ALA A 14 -1.53 -12.53 -0.40
N ALA A 15 -2.41 -12.88 -1.34
CA ALA A 15 -2.00 -13.44 -2.61
C ALA A 15 -1.16 -12.43 -3.41
N PHE A 16 -1.61 -11.19 -3.42
CA PHE A 16 -0.87 -10.12 -4.08
C PHE A 16 0.53 -9.95 -3.47
N CYS A 17 0.61 -9.95 -2.16
CA CYS A 17 1.87 -9.78 -1.46
C CYS A 17 2.82 -10.94 -1.71
N GLN A 18 2.31 -12.16 -1.74
CA GLN A 18 3.14 -13.33 -2.00
C GLN A 18 3.67 -13.32 -3.43
N LYS A 19 2.84 -12.90 -4.37
CA LYS A 19 3.25 -12.83 -5.76
C LYS A 19 4.37 -11.82 -5.97
N TRP A 20 4.30 -10.69 -5.29
CA TRP A 20 5.22 -9.57 -5.52
C TRP A 20 6.31 -9.47 -4.45
N LEU A 21 6.47 -10.50 -3.64
CA LEU A 21 7.52 -10.55 -2.60
C LEU A 21 7.42 -9.34 -1.67
N ILE A 22 6.22 -9.06 -1.21
CA ILE A 22 5.96 -7.98 -0.27
C ILE A 22 5.98 -8.55 1.13
N GLU A 23 6.78 -7.95 2.00
CA GLU A 23 6.89 -8.36 3.38
C GLU A 23 5.79 -7.72 4.23
N GLU A 24 5.45 -6.47 3.94
CA GLU A 24 4.44 -5.75 4.70
C GLU A 24 3.65 -4.86 3.77
N PHE A 25 2.34 -4.82 3.98
CA PHE A 25 1.39 -4.07 3.15
C PHE A 25 0.55 -3.23 4.09
N ALA A 26 0.60 -1.92 3.95
CA ALA A 26 -0.13 -1.00 4.83
C ALA A 26 -0.88 0.02 4.01
N VAL A 27 -1.97 0.52 4.57
CA VAL A 27 -2.78 1.58 3.98
C VAL A 27 -2.60 2.84 4.83
N PHE A 28 -2.47 3.97 4.18
CA PHE A 28 -2.32 5.23 4.90
C PHE A 28 -3.14 6.33 4.21
N GLY A 29 -3.09 7.53 4.77
CA GLY A 29 -3.74 8.67 4.17
C GLY A 29 -5.24 8.64 4.33
N SER A 30 -5.98 9.04 3.29
CA SER A 30 -7.43 9.24 3.37
C SER A 30 -8.19 7.95 3.67
N ALA A 31 -7.66 6.79 3.32
CA ALA A 31 -8.35 5.52 3.53
C ALA A 31 -8.59 5.22 5.01
N ILE A 32 -7.81 5.82 5.91
CA ILE A 32 -7.96 5.61 7.35
C ILE A 32 -8.53 6.82 8.06
N ARG A 33 -8.95 7.82 7.30
CA ARG A 33 -9.57 9.02 7.86
C ARG A 33 -11.08 8.95 7.74
N SER A 34 -11.76 9.74 8.56
CA SER A 34 -13.21 9.78 8.54
C SER A 34 -13.77 10.45 7.29
N ASP A 35 -12.94 11.20 6.58
CA ASP A 35 -13.36 11.89 5.36
C ASP A 35 -13.14 11.07 4.09
N PHE A 36 -12.80 9.80 4.23
CA PHE A 36 -12.61 8.91 3.10
C PHE A 36 -13.93 8.74 2.33
N ASN A 37 -13.85 8.82 1.02
CA ASN A 37 -15.03 8.68 0.17
C ASN A 37 -14.69 7.83 -1.07
N PRO A 38 -15.71 7.38 -1.84
CA PRO A 38 -15.47 6.48 -2.97
C PRO A 38 -14.59 7.04 -4.08
N SER A 39 -14.46 8.37 -4.16
CA SER A 39 -13.62 8.98 -5.19
C SER A 39 -12.20 9.23 -4.73
N SER A 40 -11.89 8.95 -3.47
CA SER A 40 -10.54 9.14 -2.95
C SER A 40 -9.60 8.05 -3.44
N ASP A 41 -8.34 8.43 -3.70
CA ASP A 41 -7.30 7.47 -4.01
C ASP A 41 -6.96 6.68 -2.75
N ILE A 42 -6.52 5.45 -2.96
CA ILE A 42 -6.03 4.63 -1.85
C ILE A 42 -4.51 4.74 -1.84
N ASP A 43 -3.98 5.15 -0.70
CA ASP A 43 -2.53 5.28 -0.51
C ASP A 43 -2.02 4.02 0.15
N ILE A 44 -1.08 3.34 -0.51
CA ILE A 44 -0.57 2.05 -0.04
C ILE A 44 0.94 2.12 0.13
N LEU A 45 1.40 1.68 1.29
CA LEU A 45 2.81 1.61 1.62
C LEU A 45 3.22 0.14 1.69
N VAL A 46 4.20 -0.26 0.87
CA VAL A 46 4.67 -1.64 0.86
C VAL A 46 6.14 -1.69 1.24
N THR A 47 6.50 -2.77 1.93
CA THR A 47 7.88 -3.10 2.23
C THR A 47 8.19 -4.39 1.49
N PHE A 48 9.16 -4.38 0.60
CA PHE A 48 9.53 -5.56 -0.18
C PHE A 48 10.54 -6.40 0.57
N LYS A 49 10.49 -7.69 0.31
CA LYS A 49 11.51 -8.61 0.84
C LYS A 49 12.86 -8.29 0.21
N PRO A 50 13.96 -8.59 0.91
CA PRO A 50 15.30 -8.25 0.38
C PRO A 50 15.61 -8.84 -0.98
N GLU A 51 15.03 -10.00 -1.30
CA GLU A 51 15.27 -10.64 -2.58
C GLU A 51 14.48 -10.06 -3.73
N ALA A 52 13.53 -9.17 -3.45
CA ALA A 52 12.74 -8.53 -4.50
C ALA A 52 13.60 -7.54 -5.28
N LYS A 53 13.57 -7.67 -6.61
CA LYS A 53 14.37 -6.81 -7.48
C LYS A 53 13.50 -6.28 -8.60
N TRP A 54 12.47 -5.54 -8.21
CA TRP A 54 11.51 -5.02 -9.16
C TRP A 54 12.01 -3.77 -9.84
N THR A 55 11.62 -3.62 -11.10
CA THR A 55 11.92 -2.44 -11.88
C THR A 55 10.73 -1.47 -11.82
N LEU A 56 10.90 -0.31 -12.46
CA LEU A 56 9.80 0.64 -12.56
C LEU A 56 8.61 0.03 -13.30
N PHE A 57 8.86 -0.80 -14.31
CA PHE A 57 7.79 -1.46 -15.03
C PHE A 57 6.99 -2.39 -14.13
N ASP A 58 7.68 -3.09 -13.24
CA ASP A 58 7.02 -3.95 -12.27
C ASP A 58 6.16 -3.14 -11.31
N HIS A 59 6.64 -1.97 -10.92
CA HIS A 59 5.88 -1.07 -10.04
C HIS A 59 4.57 -0.65 -10.71
N VAL A 60 4.62 -0.31 -12.00
CA VAL A 60 3.42 0.06 -12.74
C VAL A 60 2.44 -1.10 -12.79
N ASP A 61 2.94 -2.32 -13.03
CA ASP A 61 2.08 -3.50 -13.07
C ASP A 61 1.42 -3.76 -11.72
N MET A 62 2.18 -3.59 -10.63
CA MET A 62 1.62 -3.73 -9.29
C MET A 62 0.50 -2.73 -9.05
N GLN A 63 0.73 -1.48 -9.44
CA GLN A 63 -0.26 -0.44 -9.23
C GLN A 63 -1.53 -0.71 -10.05
N ASP A 64 -1.38 -1.15 -11.29
CA ASP A 64 -2.53 -1.51 -12.12
C ASP A 64 -3.31 -2.66 -11.51
N GLU A 65 -2.61 -3.65 -10.99
CA GLU A 65 -3.26 -4.80 -10.36
C GLU A 65 -4.04 -4.37 -9.13
N LEU A 66 -3.47 -3.48 -8.32
CA LEU A 66 -4.15 -2.97 -7.14
C LEU A 66 -5.37 -2.13 -7.51
N ARG A 67 -5.29 -1.37 -8.60
CA ARG A 67 -6.44 -0.61 -9.06
C ARG A 67 -7.60 -1.52 -9.41
N LEU A 68 -7.31 -2.66 -10.02
CA LEU A 68 -8.34 -3.65 -10.34
C LEU A 68 -8.91 -4.29 -9.08
N LEU A 69 -8.06 -4.59 -8.11
CA LEU A 69 -8.50 -5.19 -6.85
C LEU A 69 -9.41 -4.25 -6.07
N PHE A 70 -9.01 -3.00 -5.93
CA PHE A 70 -9.75 -2.03 -5.12
C PHE A 70 -10.86 -1.32 -5.88
N GLY A 71 -10.83 -1.37 -7.21
CA GLY A 71 -11.83 -0.69 -8.01
C GLY A 71 -11.73 0.82 -8.00
N ARG A 72 -10.53 1.35 -7.73
CA ARG A 72 -10.28 2.79 -7.71
C ARG A 72 -8.80 3.06 -7.87
N ASP A 73 -8.45 4.31 -8.03
CA ASP A 73 -7.06 4.69 -8.18
C ASP A 73 -6.27 4.40 -6.90
N VAL A 74 -5.04 3.99 -7.09
CA VAL A 74 -4.14 3.60 -6.01
C VAL A 74 -2.82 4.33 -6.18
N ASP A 75 -2.28 4.84 -5.09
CA ASP A 75 -0.94 5.41 -5.04
C ASP A 75 -0.05 4.45 -4.27
N LEU A 76 0.83 3.77 -4.98
CA LEU A 76 1.68 2.74 -4.40
C LEU A 76 3.06 3.32 -4.10
N VAL A 77 3.44 3.26 -2.84
CA VAL A 77 4.71 3.83 -2.36
C VAL A 77 5.49 2.73 -1.64
N SER A 78 6.79 2.65 -1.91
CA SER A 78 7.63 1.69 -1.21
C SER A 78 8.22 2.32 0.04
N ARG A 79 8.42 1.50 1.08
CA ARG A 79 9.03 1.95 2.31
C ARG A 79 10.42 2.51 2.07
N LYS A 80 11.17 1.85 1.19
CA LYS A 80 12.51 2.29 0.85
C LYS A 80 12.50 3.66 0.20
N GLY A 81 11.53 3.91 -0.69
CA GLY A 81 11.40 5.22 -1.31
C GLY A 81 11.07 6.31 -0.31
N ILE A 82 10.19 5.99 0.64
CA ILE A 82 9.83 6.93 1.69
C ILE A 82 11.02 7.24 2.60
N GLU A 83 11.79 6.23 2.95
CA GLU A 83 12.95 6.42 3.82
C GLU A 83 14.05 7.24 3.17
N ARG A 84 14.10 7.25 1.84
CA ARG A 84 15.05 8.05 1.10
C ARG A 84 14.57 9.48 0.88
N SER A 85 13.32 9.76 1.20
CA SER A 85 12.74 11.07 0.99
C SER A 85 13.38 12.10 1.91
N GLN A 86 13.67 13.29 1.38
CA GLN A 86 14.19 14.37 2.18
C GLN A 86 13.08 15.15 2.88
N ASN A 87 11.84 14.88 2.55
CA ASN A 87 10.71 15.52 3.21
C ASN A 87 10.37 14.72 4.47
N HIS A 88 11.01 15.10 5.57
CA HIS A 88 10.88 14.37 6.83
C HIS A 88 9.46 14.45 7.39
N ILE A 89 8.76 15.54 7.16
CA ILE A 89 7.40 15.71 7.66
C ILE A 89 6.47 14.73 6.96
N ARG A 90 6.54 14.66 5.63
CA ARG A 90 5.71 13.73 4.88
C ARG A 90 6.02 12.29 5.23
N ARG A 91 7.30 11.96 5.35
CA ARG A 91 7.71 10.62 5.71
C ARG A 91 7.14 10.20 7.05
N ARG A 92 7.22 11.10 8.04
CA ARG A 92 6.71 10.82 9.36
C ARG A 92 5.19 10.64 9.35
N GLU A 93 4.48 11.48 8.62
CA GLU A 93 3.04 11.36 8.52
C GLU A 93 2.62 10.02 7.93
N ILE A 94 3.30 9.59 6.87
CA ILE A 94 2.98 8.33 6.22
C ILE A 94 3.21 7.17 7.18
N ILE A 95 4.37 7.13 7.81
CA ILE A 95 4.72 6.03 8.70
C ILE A 95 3.82 6.00 9.92
N ASP A 96 3.54 7.16 10.50
CA ASP A 96 2.72 7.22 11.71
C ASP A 96 1.27 6.87 11.46
N SER A 97 0.75 7.18 10.26
CA SER A 97 -0.65 6.92 9.93
C SER A 97 -0.87 5.57 9.27
N ALA A 98 0.19 4.88 8.88
CA ALA A 98 0.06 3.63 8.16
C ALA A 98 -0.57 2.54 9.02
N ARG A 99 -1.51 1.81 8.45
CA ARG A 99 -2.19 0.72 9.12
C ARG A 99 -1.91 -0.57 8.38
N VAL A 100 -1.25 -1.50 9.05
CA VAL A 100 -0.80 -2.74 8.41
C VAL A 100 -1.97 -3.66 8.12
N MET A 101 -2.08 -4.07 6.87
CA MET A 101 -3.12 -5.01 6.42
C MET A 101 -2.57 -6.41 6.24
N TYR A 102 -1.27 -6.54 6.02
CA TYR A 102 -0.62 -7.82 5.80
C TYR A 102 0.84 -7.72 6.23
N ALA A 103 1.30 -8.74 6.91
CA ALA A 103 2.70 -8.89 7.27
C ALA A 103 3.09 -10.34 7.05
N ALA A 104 4.19 -10.57 6.34
CA ALA A 104 4.67 -11.92 6.06
C ALA A 104 5.12 -12.59 7.35
N PRO A 105 4.87 -13.91 7.48
CA PRO A 105 5.30 -14.64 8.66
C PRO A 105 6.82 -14.75 8.78
#